data_02492666506fcd397081851632a1f197
#
_entry.id   02492666506fcd397081851632a1f197
#
_cell.length_a   1.000
_cell.length_b   1.000
_cell.length_c   1.000
_cell.angle_alpha   90.00
_cell.angle_beta   90.00
_cell.angle_gamma   90.00
#
_symmetry.space_group_name_H-M   'P 1'
#
loop_
_entity.id
_entity.type
_entity.pdbx_description
1 polymer ?
#
loop_
_entity_poly.entity_id
_entity_poly.type
_entity_poly.pdbx_seq_one_letter_code
_entity_poly.pdbx_strand_id
1 'polypeptide(L)'
;MATTHHSSLVMLVLLVLFAVIHSGGAALRIRAEAVIGARAWRLIFAGVSIPSAVVVIGWFLAHRYDGLRLWNLQGVPGMVPIMWIGTAISFLFLYPATYNLLEIPAVLKPQVRLYATGIIRISRHPQAVGQILWCFTHALWIGSSFMLVTCAGLIAHHLFAVWHGDRRLKLRFGDAFDELKNSTSSVPFVAVLDGRQQLDWREFVRPAQLGIAIAIGIFWWAHRFIPQAGALVRNSALETLFS
;
A
#
# COMPACT_ATOMS: atom_id res chain seq x y z
N MET A 1 -8.06 8.87 29.39
CA MET A 1 -8.15 9.73 28.17
C MET A 1 -6.81 10.15 27.61
N ALA A 2 -5.77 10.42 28.41
CA ALA A 2 -4.45 10.84 27.90
C ALA A 2 -3.75 9.79 27.00
N THR A 3 -3.82 8.51 27.32
CA THR A 3 -3.19 7.41 26.58
C THR A 3 -3.81 7.15 25.20
N THR A 4 -5.08 7.47 25.01
CA THR A 4 -5.82 7.22 23.76
C THR A 4 -5.45 8.16 22.62
N HIS A 5 -4.99 9.38 22.93
CA HIS A 5 -4.51 10.33 21.93
C HIS A 5 -3.05 10.10 21.58
N HIS A 6 -2.27 9.56 22.51
CA HIS A 6 -0.85 9.33 22.36
C HIS A 6 -0.54 8.32 21.25
N SER A 7 -1.14 7.12 21.28
CA SER A 7 -0.91 6.08 20.26
C SER A 7 -1.25 6.56 18.84
N SER A 8 -2.33 7.35 18.69
CA SER A 8 -2.73 7.95 17.41
C SER A 8 -1.75 9.02 16.93
N LEU A 9 -1.22 9.85 17.85
CA LEU A 9 -0.22 10.86 17.52
C LEU A 9 1.08 10.22 17.06
N VAL A 10 1.57 9.20 17.79
CA VAL A 10 2.75 8.44 17.39
C VAL A 10 2.54 7.80 16.02
N MET A 11 1.36 7.22 15.76
CA MET A 11 1.04 6.65 14.45
C MET A 11 1.13 7.69 13.34
N LEU A 12 0.61 8.90 13.54
CA LEU A 12 0.72 9.98 12.56
C LEU A 12 2.17 10.38 12.31
N VAL A 13 2.96 10.53 13.38
CA VAL A 13 4.40 10.84 13.27
C VAL A 13 5.13 9.75 12.49
N LEU A 14 4.89 8.48 12.80
CA LEU A 14 5.48 7.35 12.10
C LEU A 14 5.08 7.31 10.61
N LEU A 15 3.81 7.59 10.29
CA LEU A 15 3.34 7.68 8.90
C LEU A 15 3.98 8.84 8.14
N VAL A 16 4.16 10.00 8.77
CA VAL A 16 4.86 11.15 8.18
C VAL A 16 6.33 10.81 7.93
N LEU A 17 7.02 10.22 8.91
CA LEU A 17 8.40 9.79 8.76
C LEU A 17 8.55 8.75 7.64
N PHE A 18 7.65 7.77 7.60
CA PHE A 18 7.61 6.79 6.52
C PHE A 18 7.37 7.46 5.16
N ALA A 19 6.44 8.41 5.07
CA ALA A 19 6.17 9.16 3.84
C ALA A 19 7.39 9.95 3.37
N VAL A 20 8.12 10.61 4.27
CA VAL A 20 9.37 11.34 3.96
C VAL A 20 10.43 10.36 3.46
N ILE A 21 10.64 9.25 4.15
CA ILE A 21 11.64 8.23 3.77
C ILE A 21 11.27 7.60 2.43
N HIS A 22 10.04 7.09 2.30
CA HIS A 22 9.61 6.32 1.14
C HIS A 22 9.37 7.20 -0.10
N SER A 23 8.50 8.20 0.01
CA SER A 23 8.17 9.08 -1.12
C SER A 23 9.28 10.09 -1.40
N GLY A 24 9.95 10.61 -0.36
CA GLY A 24 11.12 11.49 -0.50
C GLY A 24 12.30 10.74 -1.13
N GLY A 25 12.60 9.52 -0.68
CA GLY A 25 13.58 8.66 -1.31
C GLY A 25 13.24 8.38 -2.78
N ALA A 26 11.98 8.04 -3.07
CA ALA A 26 11.53 7.87 -4.45
C ALA A 26 11.69 9.13 -5.31
N ALA A 27 11.55 10.33 -4.74
CA ALA A 27 11.78 11.60 -5.43
C ALA A 27 13.26 11.83 -5.76
N LEU A 28 14.16 11.41 -4.88
CA LEU A 28 15.62 11.54 -5.05
C LEU A 28 16.20 10.54 -6.04
N ARG A 29 15.44 9.53 -6.45
CA ARG A 29 15.88 8.40 -7.25
C ARG A 29 16.73 8.79 -8.45
N ILE A 30 16.27 9.72 -9.29
CA ILE A 30 16.96 10.10 -10.53
C ILE A 30 18.36 10.65 -10.23
N ARG A 31 18.48 11.53 -9.22
CA ARG A 31 19.76 12.11 -8.81
C ARG A 31 20.68 11.08 -8.16
N ALA A 32 20.14 10.25 -7.30
CA ALA A 32 20.90 9.22 -6.61
C ALA A 32 21.39 8.13 -7.56
N GLU A 33 20.54 7.67 -8.49
CA GLU A 33 20.94 6.71 -9.52
C GLU A 33 22.07 7.25 -10.43
N ALA A 34 22.09 8.54 -10.71
CA ALA A 34 23.17 9.18 -11.48
C ALA A 34 24.52 9.18 -10.74
N VAL A 35 24.52 9.23 -9.40
CA VAL A 35 25.75 9.32 -8.58
C VAL A 35 26.26 7.94 -8.18
N ILE A 36 25.38 7.06 -7.66
CA ILE A 36 25.79 5.76 -7.08
C ILE A 36 25.31 4.55 -7.88
N GLY A 37 24.58 4.78 -8.97
CA GLY A 37 24.01 3.73 -9.81
C GLY A 37 22.69 3.17 -9.29
N ALA A 38 21.88 2.67 -10.23
CA ALA A 38 20.50 2.24 -9.95
C ALA A 38 20.42 1.04 -8.98
N ARG A 39 21.40 0.12 -9.02
CA ARG A 39 21.42 -1.06 -8.14
C ARG A 39 21.72 -0.67 -6.69
N ALA A 40 22.76 0.13 -6.46
CA ALA A 40 23.15 0.58 -5.14
C ALA A 40 22.04 1.41 -4.50
N TRP A 41 21.44 2.34 -5.27
CA TRP A 41 20.31 3.13 -4.79
C TRP A 41 19.14 2.27 -4.34
N ARG A 42 18.75 1.25 -5.10
CA ARG A 42 17.65 0.35 -4.72
C ARG A 42 17.91 -0.41 -3.43
N LEU A 43 19.13 -0.89 -3.22
CA LEU A 43 19.51 -1.58 -1.99
C LEU A 43 19.46 -0.63 -0.78
N ILE A 44 20.00 0.57 -0.90
CA ILE A 44 19.96 1.60 0.15
C ILE A 44 18.51 1.99 0.45
N PHE A 45 17.74 2.28 -0.60
CA PHE A 45 16.34 2.64 -0.46
C PHE A 45 15.51 1.56 0.23
N ALA A 46 15.67 0.29 -0.18
CA ALA A 46 15.01 -0.84 0.46
C ALA A 46 15.48 -1.01 1.92
N GLY A 47 16.79 -0.89 2.17
CA GLY A 47 17.38 -1.02 3.50
C GLY A 47 16.89 0.03 4.52
N VAL A 48 16.42 1.18 4.06
CA VAL A 48 15.84 2.22 4.95
C VAL A 48 14.32 2.16 4.96
N SER A 49 13.69 1.97 3.79
CA SER A 49 12.24 1.99 3.65
C SER A 49 11.55 0.77 4.28
N ILE A 50 12.15 -0.44 4.14
CA ILE A 50 11.55 -1.67 4.71
C ILE A 50 11.55 -1.62 6.25
N PRO A 51 12.65 -1.32 6.96
CA PRO A 51 12.61 -1.19 8.41
C PRO A 51 11.62 -0.13 8.90
N SER A 52 11.53 1.03 8.22
CA SER A 52 10.55 2.05 8.58
C SER A 52 9.11 1.57 8.43
N ALA A 53 8.81 0.79 7.37
CA ALA A 53 7.50 0.16 7.20
C ALA A 53 7.21 -0.87 8.31
N VAL A 54 8.21 -1.67 8.71
CA VAL A 54 8.08 -2.65 9.80
C VAL A 54 7.73 -1.96 11.12
N VAL A 55 8.36 -0.82 11.43
CA VAL A 55 8.03 -0.03 12.63
C VAL A 55 6.58 0.47 12.59
N VAL A 56 6.13 1.04 11.46
CA VAL A 56 4.74 1.49 11.29
C VAL A 56 3.75 0.34 11.47
N ILE A 57 4.02 -0.80 10.83
CA ILE A 57 3.16 -2.00 10.93
C ILE A 57 3.16 -2.53 12.36
N GLY A 58 4.31 -2.61 13.01
CA GLY A 58 4.43 -3.07 14.39
C GLY A 58 3.59 -2.21 15.34
N TRP A 59 3.73 -0.88 15.25
CA TRP A 59 2.93 0.05 16.05
C TRP A 59 1.44 -0.10 15.77
N PHE A 60 1.04 -0.22 14.50
CA PHE A 60 -0.34 -0.51 14.13
C PHE A 60 -0.86 -1.79 14.77
N LEU A 61 -0.11 -2.90 14.70
CA LEU A 61 -0.53 -4.18 15.27
C LEU A 61 -0.71 -4.11 16.79
N ALA A 62 0.13 -3.34 17.47
CA ALA A 62 0.04 -3.14 18.92
C ALA A 62 -1.20 -2.31 19.33
N HIS A 63 -1.52 -1.26 18.55
CA HIS A 63 -2.47 -0.21 18.96
C HIS A 63 -3.79 -0.16 18.18
N ARG A 64 -4.04 -1.09 17.25
CA ARG A 64 -5.18 -1.07 16.32
C ARG A 64 -6.57 -0.93 16.96
N TYR A 65 -6.71 -1.29 18.23
CA TYR A 65 -7.95 -1.17 18.99
C TYR A 65 -7.95 -0.01 19.99
N ASP A 66 -6.90 0.81 20.02
CA ASP A 66 -6.80 1.96 20.93
C ASP A 66 -7.79 3.06 20.53
N GLY A 67 -8.04 3.93 21.51
CA GLY A 67 -8.95 5.04 21.34
C GLY A 67 -10.41 4.69 21.61
N LEU A 68 -11.31 5.50 21.08
CA LEU A 68 -12.75 5.29 21.22
C LEU A 68 -13.19 4.14 20.31
N ARG A 69 -14.00 3.23 20.85
CA ARG A 69 -14.69 2.25 20.05
C ARG A 69 -15.91 2.92 19.41
N LEU A 70 -15.89 3.08 18.08
CA LEU A 70 -16.91 3.79 17.33
C LEU A 70 -18.05 2.85 16.90
N TRP A 71 -17.72 1.60 16.57
CA TRP A 71 -18.67 0.52 16.26
C TRP A 71 -18.06 -0.85 16.52
N ASN A 72 -18.93 -1.86 16.51
CA ASN A 72 -18.52 -3.27 16.57
C ASN A 72 -19.37 -4.10 15.61
N LEU A 73 -18.78 -4.45 14.48
CA LEU A 73 -19.43 -5.28 13.46
C LEU A 73 -18.95 -6.74 13.47
N GLN A 74 -18.05 -7.11 14.42
CA GLN A 74 -17.44 -8.44 14.46
C GLN A 74 -18.45 -9.57 14.68
N GLY A 75 -19.54 -9.30 15.39
CA GLY A 75 -20.62 -10.26 15.64
C GLY A 75 -21.75 -10.25 14.60
N VAL A 76 -21.69 -9.39 13.59
CA VAL A 76 -22.75 -9.28 12.57
C VAL A 76 -22.64 -10.45 11.60
N PRO A 77 -23.73 -11.22 11.38
CA PRO A 77 -23.73 -12.31 10.40
C PRO A 77 -23.30 -11.84 9.01
N GLY A 78 -22.42 -12.59 8.34
CA GLY A 78 -21.90 -12.25 7.01
C GLY A 78 -20.72 -11.26 7.02
N MET A 79 -20.38 -10.62 8.14
CA MET A 79 -19.28 -9.65 8.19
C MET A 79 -17.93 -10.31 7.91
N VAL A 80 -17.66 -11.50 8.44
CA VAL A 80 -16.40 -12.21 8.22
C VAL A 80 -16.11 -12.46 6.74
N PRO A 81 -17.00 -13.07 5.94
CA PRO A 81 -16.77 -13.23 4.51
C PRO A 81 -16.65 -11.90 3.77
N ILE A 82 -17.41 -10.87 4.12
CA ILE A 82 -17.29 -9.53 3.51
C ILE A 82 -15.88 -8.99 3.73
N MET A 83 -15.33 -9.12 4.95
CA MET A 83 -13.99 -8.67 5.29
C MET A 83 -12.92 -9.40 4.48
N TRP A 84 -13.02 -10.74 4.38
CA TRP A 84 -12.04 -11.53 3.63
C TRP A 84 -12.11 -11.27 2.13
N ILE A 85 -13.32 -11.14 1.55
CA ILE A 85 -13.50 -10.80 0.14
C ILE A 85 -12.92 -9.41 -0.14
N GLY A 86 -13.28 -8.39 0.67
CA GLY A 86 -12.77 -7.03 0.52
C GLY A 86 -11.24 -6.96 0.64
N THR A 87 -10.67 -7.69 1.61
CA THR A 87 -9.21 -7.78 1.78
C THR A 87 -8.56 -8.51 0.59
N ALA A 88 -9.13 -9.59 0.11
CA ALA A 88 -8.62 -10.29 -1.08
C ALA A 88 -8.63 -9.39 -2.32
N ILE A 89 -9.72 -8.65 -2.55
CA ILE A 89 -9.77 -7.65 -3.63
C ILE A 89 -8.70 -6.57 -3.44
N SER A 90 -8.53 -6.06 -2.22
CA SER A 90 -7.44 -5.12 -1.89
C SER A 90 -6.07 -5.67 -2.31
N PHE A 91 -5.78 -6.93 -1.99
CA PHE A 91 -4.52 -7.57 -2.35
C PHE A 91 -4.34 -7.78 -3.86
N LEU A 92 -5.42 -8.01 -4.62
CA LEU A 92 -5.36 -8.06 -6.08
C LEU A 92 -4.88 -6.74 -6.69
N PHE A 93 -5.14 -5.61 -6.03
CA PHE A 93 -4.63 -4.31 -6.42
C PHE A 93 -3.24 -4.00 -5.85
N LEU A 94 -3.00 -4.30 -4.59
CA LEU A 94 -1.73 -3.99 -3.90
C LEU A 94 -0.58 -4.85 -4.40
N TYR A 95 -0.78 -6.15 -4.54
CA TYR A 95 0.29 -7.11 -4.77
C TYR A 95 1.00 -6.94 -6.12
N PRO A 96 0.28 -6.82 -7.26
CA PRO A 96 0.93 -6.60 -8.55
C PRO A 96 1.71 -5.29 -8.63
N ALA A 97 1.26 -4.26 -7.89
CA ALA A 97 1.90 -2.96 -7.87
C ALA A 97 3.14 -2.92 -6.96
N THR A 98 3.11 -3.68 -5.85
CA THR A 98 4.19 -3.70 -4.84
C THR A 98 5.26 -4.71 -5.20
N TYR A 99 4.85 -5.88 -5.68
CA TYR A 99 5.70 -6.99 -6.05
C TYR A 99 5.55 -7.27 -7.54
N ASN A 100 5.95 -6.34 -8.38
CA ASN A 100 5.96 -6.62 -9.80
C ASN A 100 6.89 -7.83 -10.03
N LEU A 101 6.31 -9.04 -9.96
CA LEU A 101 7.02 -10.32 -10.08
C LEU A 101 7.73 -10.45 -11.44
N LEU A 102 7.26 -9.69 -12.43
CA LEU A 102 7.95 -9.52 -13.70
C LEU A 102 9.20 -8.63 -13.57
N GLU A 103 9.35 -7.90 -12.44
CA GLU A 103 10.46 -7.01 -12.15
C GLU A 103 11.44 -7.54 -11.07
N ILE A 104 11.31 -8.77 -10.57
CA ILE A 104 12.45 -9.43 -9.89
C ILE A 104 13.71 -9.36 -10.81
N PRO A 105 13.63 -9.54 -12.14
CA PRO A 105 14.71 -9.14 -13.04
C PRO A 105 15.01 -7.64 -13.04
N ALA A 106 14.12 -6.78 -12.57
CA ALA A 106 14.36 -5.33 -12.54
C ALA A 106 15.35 -4.89 -11.44
N VAL A 107 15.65 -5.73 -10.45
CA VAL A 107 16.85 -5.53 -9.60
C VAL A 107 18.11 -5.70 -10.44
N LEU A 108 18.11 -6.64 -11.40
CA LEU A 108 19.22 -6.91 -12.29
C LEU A 108 19.24 -5.97 -13.52
N LYS A 109 18.05 -5.58 -14.03
CA LYS A 109 17.86 -4.67 -15.16
C LYS A 109 16.83 -3.61 -14.86
N PRO A 110 17.17 -2.55 -14.09
CA PRO A 110 16.23 -1.53 -13.68
C PRO A 110 15.75 -0.68 -14.86
N GLN A 111 14.54 -0.94 -15.33
CA GLN A 111 13.88 -0.13 -16.35
C GLN A 111 12.54 0.39 -15.81
N VAL A 112 12.28 1.70 -16.00
CA VAL A 112 10.95 2.26 -15.81
C VAL A 112 10.29 2.29 -17.19
N ARG A 113 9.16 1.61 -17.33
CA ARG A 113 8.38 1.56 -18.58
C ARG A 113 6.99 2.13 -18.33
N LEU A 114 6.46 2.79 -19.34
CA LEU A 114 5.04 3.07 -19.43
C LEU A 114 4.33 1.85 -20.01
N TYR A 115 3.25 1.42 -19.39
CA TYR A 115 2.43 0.31 -19.89
C TYR A 115 0.98 0.44 -19.44
N ALA A 116 0.05 -0.04 -20.26
CA ALA A 116 -1.37 -0.11 -19.96
C ALA A 116 -1.86 -1.55 -20.18
N THR A 117 -1.41 -2.48 -19.29
CA THR A 117 -1.77 -3.89 -19.34
C THR A 117 -2.25 -4.39 -17.98
N GLY A 118 -3.07 -5.42 -17.96
CA GLY A 118 -3.57 -6.04 -16.75
C GLY A 118 -4.28 -5.04 -15.83
N ILE A 119 -3.88 -5.00 -14.56
CA ILE A 119 -4.50 -4.15 -13.53
C ILE A 119 -4.42 -2.64 -13.84
N ILE A 120 -3.43 -2.20 -14.64
CA ILE A 120 -3.29 -0.80 -15.05
C ILE A 120 -4.42 -0.36 -15.98
N ARG A 121 -5.05 -1.28 -16.72
CA ARG A 121 -6.26 -0.99 -17.50
C ARG A 121 -7.45 -0.65 -16.61
N ILE A 122 -7.50 -1.23 -15.41
CA ILE A 122 -8.56 -0.96 -14.42
C ILE A 122 -8.27 0.37 -13.70
N SER A 123 -7.05 0.55 -13.22
CA SER A 123 -6.61 1.80 -12.60
C SER A 123 -5.12 2.02 -12.82
N ARG A 124 -4.74 3.25 -13.18
CA ARG A 124 -3.33 3.65 -13.32
C ARG A 124 -2.57 3.61 -11.98
N HIS A 125 -3.30 3.67 -10.86
CA HIS A 125 -2.75 3.66 -9.51
C HIS A 125 -3.32 2.51 -8.65
N PRO A 126 -3.08 1.24 -9.05
CA PRO A 126 -3.69 0.10 -8.38
C PRO A 126 -3.29 0.01 -6.91
N GLN A 127 -2.07 0.40 -6.54
CA GLN A 127 -1.62 0.40 -5.16
C GLN A 127 -2.44 1.34 -4.27
N ALA A 128 -2.80 2.53 -4.76
CA ALA A 128 -3.65 3.45 -4.00
C ALA A 128 -5.07 2.89 -3.83
N VAL A 129 -5.62 2.29 -4.89
CA VAL A 129 -6.93 1.62 -4.84
C VAL A 129 -6.93 0.48 -3.81
N GLY A 130 -5.92 -0.39 -3.87
CA GLY A 130 -5.79 -1.50 -2.92
C GLY A 130 -5.66 -1.00 -1.48
N GLN A 131 -4.86 0.04 -1.23
CA GLN A 131 -4.71 0.60 0.12
C GLN A 131 -6.01 1.23 0.64
N ILE A 132 -6.75 1.93 -0.20
CA ILE A 132 -8.04 2.51 0.19
C ILE A 132 -9.04 1.39 0.54
N LEU A 133 -9.11 0.32 -0.25
CA LEU A 133 -9.93 -0.85 0.04
C LEU A 133 -9.51 -1.54 1.34
N TRP A 134 -8.20 -1.69 1.57
CA TRP A 134 -7.66 -2.23 2.81
C TRP A 134 -8.09 -1.38 4.02
N CYS A 135 -7.94 -0.06 3.92
CA CYS A 135 -8.36 0.86 4.97
C CYS A 135 -9.86 0.73 5.27
N PHE A 136 -10.69 0.69 4.24
CA PHE A 136 -12.13 0.57 4.39
C PHE A 136 -12.54 -0.73 5.08
N THR A 137 -12.03 -1.88 4.61
CA THR A 137 -12.34 -3.17 5.21
C THR A 137 -11.87 -3.25 6.66
N HIS A 138 -10.63 -2.86 6.94
CA HIS A 138 -10.09 -2.92 8.30
C HIS A 138 -10.74 -1.91 9.24
N ALA A 139 -11.13 -0.73 8.77
CA ALA A 139 -11.90 0.23 9.56
C ALA A 139 -13.26 -0.36 9.98
N LEU A 140 -13.98 -1.00 9.06
CA LEU A 140 -15.24 -1.68 9.37
C LEU A 140 -15.07 -2.76 10.45
N TRP A 141 -13.99 -3.55 10.37
CA TRP A 141 -13.74 -4.65 11.32
C TRP A 141 -13.27 -4.17 12.68
N ILE A 142 -12.32 -3.22 12.70
CA ILE A 142 -11.66 -2.78 13.93
C ILE A 142 -12.52 -1.78 14.70
N GLY A 143 -13.11 -0.82 14.05
CA GLY A 143 -14.07 0.14 14.60
C GLY A 143 -13.50 1.07 15.68
N SER A 144 -12.18 1.33 15.70
CA SER A 144 -11.53 2.22 16.67
C SER A 144 -11.20 3.59 16.05
N SER A 145 -11.14 4.63 16.89
CA SER A 145 -10.69 5.95 16.45
C SER A 145 -9.22 5.95 16.00
N PHE A 146 -8.36 5.13 16.61
CA PHE A 146 -6.98 4.92 16.16
C PHE A 146 -6.95 4.38 14.72
N MET A 147 -7.81 3.42 14.40
CA MET A 147 -7.90 2.86 13.05
C MET A 147 -8.30 3.92 12.03
N LEU A 148 -9.27 4.80 12.36
CA LEU A 148 -9.66 5.88 11.45
C LEU A 148 -8.53 6.89 11.21
N VAL A 149 -7.78 7.26 12.24
CA VAL A 149 -6.60 8.13 12.12
C VAL A 149 -5.54 7.47 11.24
N THR A 150 -5.28 6.18 11.45
CA THR A 150 -4.36 5.40 10.61
C THR A 150 -4.81 5.38 9.15
N CYS A 151 -6.09 5.10 8.89
CA CYS A 151 -6.66 5.11 7.55
C CYS A 151 -6.53 6.48 6.88
N ALA A 152 -6.86 7.56 7.58
CA ALA A 152 -6.74 8.92 7.06
C ALA A 152 -5.30 9.24 6.65
N GLY A 153 -4.32 8.90 7.50
CA GLY A 153 -2.90 9.10 7.20
C GLY A 153 -2.42 8.27 6.00
N LEU A 154 -2.79 6.99 5.93
CA LEU A 154 -2.45 6.11 4.81
C LEU A 154 -3.09 6.57 3.49
N ILE A 155 -4.36 6.94 3.50
CA ILE A 155 -5.07 7.44 2.31
C ILE A 155 -4.43 8.74 1.84
N ALA A 156 -4.17 9.70 2.75
CA ALA A 156 -3.50 10.95 2.42
C ALA A 156 -2.12 10.71 1.78
N HIS A 157 -1.33 9.79 2.36
CA HIS A 157 -0.04 9.39 1.80
C HIS A 157 -0.17 8.83 0.37
N HIS A 158 -1.13 7.93 0.13
CA HIS A 158 -1.33 7.35 -1.20
C HIS A 158 -1.86 8.35 -2.23
N LEU A 159 -2.76 9.26 -1.84
CA LEU A 159 -3.23 10.33 -2.72
C LEU A 159 -2.07 11.28 -3.12
N PHE A 160 -1.21 11.63 -2.15
CA PHE A 160 0.01 12.37 -2.43
C PHE A 160 0.94 11.60 -3.38
N ALA A 161 1.13 10.29 -3.15
CA ALA A 161 1.97 9.44 -4.00
C ALA A 161 1.43 9.32 -5.43
N VAL A 162 0.10 9.27 -5.63
CA VAL A 162 -0.58 9.32 -6.93
C VAL A 162 -0.23 10.62 -7.66
N TRP A 163 -0.47 11.77 -7.03
CA TRP A 163 -0.15 13.07 -7.62
C TRP A 163 1.34 13.22 -7.96
N HIS A 164 2.20 12.90 -7.01
CA HIS A 164 3.64 13.00 -7.17
C HIS A 164 4.18 12.01 -8.20
N GLY A 165 3.61 10.79 -8.24
CA GLY A 165 3.94 9.76 -9.22
C GLY A 165 3.63 10.20 -10.65
N ASP A 166 2.43 10.70 -10.89
CA ASP A 166 2.02 11.24 -12.19
C ASP A 166 2.94 12.38 -12.64
N ARG A 167 3.24 13.33 -11.72
CA ARG A 167 4.16 14.42 -12.02
C ARG A 167 5.56 13.92 -12.43
N ARG A 168 6.11 12.94 -11.73
CA ARG A 168 7.44 12.37 -12.06
C ARG A 168 7.43 11.63 -13.39
N LEU A 169 6.37 10.90 -13.70
CA LEU A 169 6.22 10.22 -14.98
C LEU A 169 6.09 11.22 -16.12
N LYS A 170 5.33 12.31 -15.94
CA LYS A 170 5.24 13.39 -16.94
C LYS A 170 6.60 14.06 -17.18
N LEU A 171 7.35 14.36 -16.13
CA LEU A 171 8.70 14.95 -16.25
C LEU A 171 9.68 14.01 -16.94
N ARG A 172 9.51 12.70 -16.82
CA ARG A 172 10.41 11.70 -17.39
C ARG A 172 10.06 11.32 -18.84
N PHE A 173 8.77 11.20 -19.15
CA PHE A 173 8.29 10.61 -20.39
C PHE A 173 7.54 11.61 -21.30
N GLY A 174 7.31 12.84 -20.84
CA GLY A 174 6.66 13.87 -21.64
C GLY A 174 5.30 13.43 -22.19
N ASP A 175 5.11 13.60 -23.48
CA ASP A 175 3.84 13.34 -24.17
C ASP A 175 3.42 11.88 -24.15
N ALA A 176 4.38 10.94 -24.15
CA ALA A 176 4.06 9.51 -24.00
C ALA A 176 3.34 9.18 -22.68
N PHE A 177 3.62 9.95 -21.61
CA PHE A 177 2.84 9.82 -20.38
C PHE A 177 1.45 10.42 -20.49
N ASP A 178 1.27 11.52 -21.23
CA ASP A 178 -0.06 12.10 -21.48
C ASP A 178 -0.95 11.14 -22.27
N GLU A 179 -0.42 10.46 -23.27
CA GLU A 179 -1.13 9.42 -24.02
C GLU A 179 -1.60 8.30 -23.06
N LEU A 180 -0.69 7.80 -22.20
CA LEU A 180 -1.05 6.81 -21.19
C LEU A 180 -2.13 7.36 -20.23
N LYS A 181 -1.97 8.59 -19.77
CA LYS A 181 -2.91 9.24 -18.85
C LYS A 181 -4.30 9.39 -19.48
N ASN A 182 -4.36 9.76 -20.74
CA ASN A 182 -5.59 9.92 -21.50
C ASN A 182 -6.31 8.59 -21.76
N SER A 183 -5.57 7.50 -21.98
CA SER A 183 -6.12 6.17 -22.19
C SER A 183 -6.42 5.40 -20.93
N THR A 184 -6.03 5.89 -19.73
CA THR A 184 -6.23 5.22 -18.44
C THR A 184 -6.95 6.14 -17.45
N SER A 185 -7.33 5.60 -16.27
CA SER A 185 -7.90 6.39 -15.18
C SER A 185 -7.22 6.08 -13.84
N SER A 186 -7.21 7.06 -12.92
CA SER A 186 -6.86 6.81 -11.52
C SER A 186 -8.00 6.13 -10.76
N VAL A 187 -9.25 6.44 -11.14
CA VAL A 187 -10.44 5.81 -10.56
C VAL A 187 -10.70 4.47 -11.26
N PRO A 188 -10.89 3.38 -10.51
CA PRO A 188 -11.10 2.06 -11.08
C PRO A 188 -12.26 2.02 -12.07
N PHE A 189 -12.04 1.33 -13.18
CA PHE A 189 -12.99 1.07 -14.27
C PHE A 189 -13.47 2.29 -15.07
N VAL A 190 -13.18 3.52 -14.66
CA VAL A 190 -13.69 4.72 -15.38
C VAL A 190 -13.23 4.72 -16.84
N ALA A 191 -11.95 4.47 -17.13
CA ALA A 191 -11.46 4.43 -18.50
C ALA A 191 -12.06 3.26 -19.34
N VAL A 192 -12.52 2.20 -18.68
CA VAL A 192 -13.23 1.08 -19.34
C VAL A 192 -14.67 1.46 -19.63
N LEU A 193 -15.35 2.08 -18.67
CA LEU A 193 -16.75 2.47 -18.78
C LEU A 193 -16.97 3.57 -19.82
N ASP A 194 -16.01 4.49 -19.96
CA ASP A 194 -16.06 5.57 -20.96
C ASP A 194 -15.43 5.19 -22.32
N GLY A 195 -15.05 3.93 -22.51
CA GLY A 195 -14.57 3.38 -23.77
C GLY A 195 -13.13 3.70 -24.14
N ARG A 196 -12.37 4.42 -23.28
CA ARG A 196 -10.94 4.73 -23.52
C ARG A 196 -10.03 3.52 -23.34
N GLN A 197 -10.48 2.50 -22.61
CA GLN A 197 -9.74 1.27 -22.34
C GLN A 197 -10.59 0.02 -22.60
N GLN A 198 -9.95 -1.07 -23.03
CA GLN A 198 -10.58 -2.38 -23.16
C GLN A 198 -9.87 -3.38 -22.24
N LEU A 199 -10.63 -4.21 -21.53
CA LEU A 199 -10.08 -5.29 -20.72
C LEU A 199 -9.74 -6.48 -21.61
N ASP A 200 -8.49 -6.92 -21.56
CA ASP A 200 -8.08 -8.21 -22.08
C ASP A 200 -7.94 -9.19 -20.91
N TRP A 201 -8.91 -10.09 -20.78
CA TRP A 201 -8.95 -11.08 -19.70
C TRP A 201 -7.77 -12.03 -19.70
N ARG A 202 -7.09 -12.21 -20.82
CA ARG A 202 -5.87 -13.03 -20.94
C ARG A 202 -4.71 -12.43 -20.16
N GLU A 203 -4.70 -11.12 -19.96
CA GLU A 203 -3.68 -10.43 -19.18
C GLU A 203 -3.79 -10.73 -17.68
N PHE A 204 -4.97 -11.18 -17.22
CA PHE A 204 -5.23 -11.56 -15.83
C PHE A 204 -5.03 -13.06 -15.56
N VAL A 205 -4.84 -13.88 -16.61
CA VAL A 205 -4.59 -15.32 -16.47
C VAL A 205 -3.12 -15.58 -16.78
N ARG A 206 -2.24 -15.25 -15.83
CA ARG A 206 -0.79 -15.42 -15.94
C ARG A 206 -0.24 -16.20 -14.74
N PRO A 207 0.88 -16.91 -14.85
CA PRO A 207 1.51 -17.61 -13.72
C PRO A 207 1.74 -16.71 -12.48
N ALA A 208 1.97 -15.41 -12.70
CA ALA A 208 2.08 -14.44 -11.61
C ALA A 208 0.83 -14.35 -10.73
N GLN A 209 -0.36 -14.65 -11.25
CA GLN A 209 -1.60 -14.66 -10.49
C GLN A 209 -1.65 -15.80 -9.46
N LEU A 210 -0.99 -16.93 -9.73
CA LEU A 210 -0.81 -17.98 -8.73
C LEU A 210 -0.02 -17.46 -7.53
N GLY A 211 1.03 -16.66 -7.75
CA GLY A 211 1.79 -16.01 -6.68
C GLY A 211 0.91 -15.08 -5.83
N ILE A 212 -0.03 -14.36 -6.45
CA ILE A 212 -1.00 -13.52 -5.71
C ILE A 212 -1.94 -14.40 -4.86
N ALA A 213 -2.48 -15.46 -5.42
CA ALA A 213 -3.34 -16.39 -4.69
C ALA A 213 -2.62 -17.04 -3.49
N ILE A 214 -1.37 -17.46 -3.68
CA ILE A 214 -0.51 -17.99 -2.62
C ILE A 214 -0.29 -16.92 -1.54
N ALA A 215 0.02 -15.67 -1.92
CA ALA A 215 0.22 -14.58 -0.97
C ALA A 215 -1.05 -14.30 -0.16
N ILE A 216 -2.22 -14.26 -0.79
CA ILE A 216 -3.50 -14.12 -0.10
C ILE A 216 -3.71 -15.25 0.91
N GLY A 217 -3.43 -16.50 0.52
CA GLY A 217 -3.50 -17.67 1.41
C GLY A 217 -2.54 -17.57 2.60
N ILE A 218 -1.30 -17.13 2.38
CA ILE A 218 -0.31 -16.89 3.44
C ILE A 218 -0.80 -15.79 4.40
N PHE A 219 -1.30 -14.67 3.89
CA PHE A 219 -1.82 -13.60 4.73
C PHE A 219 -3.06 -14.03 5.50
N TRP A 220 -3.96 -14.79 4.90
CA TRP A 220 -5.10 -15.39 5.59
C TRP A 220 -4.65 -16.29 6.75
N TRP A 221 -3.69 -17.15 6.51
CA TRP A 221 -3.10 -18.02 7.52
C TRP A 221 -2.38 -17.23 8.61
N ALA A 222 -1.61 -16.19 8.23
CA ALA A 222 -0.82 -15.36 9.15
C ALA A 222 -1.68 -14.49 10.07
N HIS A 223 -2.92 -14.16 9.68
CA HIS A 223 -3.80 -13.31 10.50
C HIS A 223 -4.08 -13.87 11.89
N ARG A 224 -4.03 -15.19 12.08
CA ARG A 224 -4.16 -15.81 13.41
C ARG A 224 -3.04 -15.45 14.39
N PHE A 225 -1.89 -14.99 13.89
CA PHE A 225 -0.74 -14.61 14.72
C PHE A 225 -0.69 -13.10 15.02
N ILE A 226 -1.60 -12.31 14.46
CA ILE A 226 -1.65 -10.86 14.67
C ILE A 226 -1.79 -10.46 16.14
N PRO A 227 -2.62 -11.14 16.99
CA PRO A 227 -2.70 -10.82 18.41
C PRO A 227 -1.36 -11.00 19.13
N GLN A 228 -0.66 -12.10 18.86
CA GLN A 228 0.67 -12.40 19.42
C GLN A 228 1.71 -11.38 18.96
N ALA A 229 1.74 -11.06 17.66
CA ALA A 229 2.64 -10.05 17.11
C ALA A 229 2.40 -8.67 17.75
N GLY A 230 1.15 -8.26 17.93
CA GLY A 230 0.81 -7.02 18.61
C GLY A 230 1.24 -7.00 20.09
N ALA A 231 1.07 -8.12 20.80
CA ALA A 231 1.53 -8.25 22.20
C ALA A 231 3.06 -8.18 22.30
N LEU A 232 3.80 -8.82 21.39
CA LEU A 232 5.26 -8.74 21.35
C LEU A 232 5.76 -7.31 21.16
N VAL A 233 5.12 -6.53 20.28
CA VAL A 233 5.49 -5.14 20.06
C VAL A 233 5.22 -4.28 21.29
N ARG A 234 4.06 -4.44 21.96
CA ARG A 234 3.74 -3.74 23.20
C ARG A 234 4.75 -4.00 24.32
N ASN A 235 5.34 -5.18 24.35
CA ASN A 235 6.33 -5.58 25.36
C ASN A 235 7.78 -5.36 24.89
N SER A 236 8.00 -4.68 23.77
CA SER A 236 9.31 -4.46 23.19
C SER A 236 9.87 -3.06 23.51
N ALA A 237 11.16 -2.87 23.23
CA ALA A 237 11.80 -1.57 23.31
C ALA A 237 11.15 -0.49 22.42
N LEU A 238 10.40 -0.89 21.40
CA LEU A 238 9.66 0.05 20.54
C LEU A 238 8.59 0.81 21.34
N GLU A 239 7.87 0.12 22.25
CA GLU A 239 6.89 0.77 23.12
C GLU A 239 7.56 1.77 24.07
N THR A 240 8.70 1.40 24.66
CA THR A 240 9.42 2.27 25.58
C THR A 240 10.07 3.48 24.93
N LEU A 241 10.33 3.43 23.62
CA LEU A 241 10.85 4.58 22.87
C LEU A 241 9.80 5.68 22.66
N PHE A 242 8.53 5.31 22.68
CA PHE A 242 7.42 6.22 22.39
C PHE A 242 6.46 6.40 23.58
N SER A 243 6.71 5.78 24.73
CA SER A 243 5.96 6.01 26.00
C SER A 243 6.54 7.21 26.74
#